data_1852d6322d0134bf741a0af3a4194d99
#
_entry.id   1852d6322d0134bf741a0af3a4194d99
#
_cell.length_a   1.000
_cell.length_b   1.000
_cell.length_c   1.000
_cell.angle_alpha   90.00
_cell.angle_beta   90.00
_cell.angle_gamma   90.00
#
_symmetry.space_group_name_H-M   'P 1'
#
loop_
_entity.id
_entity.type
_entity.pdbx_description
1 polymer ?
#
loop_
_entity_poly.entity_id
_entity_poly.type
_entity_poly.pdbx_seq_one_letter_code
_entity_poly.pdbx_strand_id
1 'polypeptide(L)'
;MKRFFLLTIILTVVVTGKVGAQEAASASKRANQQYVLFESERDKGTNVTAMYDYLMDSYENFMKVVEAPDNSQYIGGAKNRLRALYPYLLNGAVYYSEQKQPSKALDFAAAYIDMPQLKLFRSELLPKDNRYASVVYYAAVAAFNLEKNEKALRYFQEYLNTGTEAQQKDCYVYMNMIYQKQKKYADQERVLEQAIAKYPVSLDFLYNLVNVHIATNNMEKLIGAIDRILAVDPNNDKVLPIKARILERQGKNVEALDIYKRLYALHPESFELMTGVARANFNCATEIVNNGATIANDTEYALVRQRASGYLMDAKDLFLKILQKDPSSKMYMQGLAGVYQYMDMKPEYEVLNKIVQDGASYTAFPSRLAAYKEALKKTENVAQEQQAVPGYQSRPVYGC
;
A
#
# COMPACT_ATOMS: atom_id res chain seq x y z
N MET A 1 -10.54 14.36 59.32
CA MET A 1 -10.36 13.78 57.98
C MET A 1 -8.92 13.78 57.47
N LYS A 2 -8.07 14.79 57.66
CA LYS A 2 -6.68 14.82 57.14
C LYS A 2 -5.73 13.78 57.77
N ARG A 3 -5.93 13.31 58.99
CA ARG A 3 -5.05 12.29 59.63
C ARG A 3 -5.33 10.86 59.16
N PHE A 4 -6.54 10.54 58.70
CA PHE A 4 -6.89 9.22 58.15
C PHE A 4 -6.32 9.03 56.74
N PHE A 5 -6.24 10.09 55.92
CA PHE A 5 -5.67 10.01 54.56
C PHE A 5 -4.16 9.80 54.58
N LEU A 6 -3.45 10.39 55.54
CA LEU A 6 -1.99 10.22 55.65
C LEU A 6 -1.63 8.78 56.11
N LEU A 7 -2.43 8.18 57.01
CA LEU A 7 -2.19 6.81 57.47
C LEU A 7 -2.43 5.78 56.36
N THR A 8 -3.45 6.00 55.49
CA THR A 8 -3.76 5.09 54.39
C THR A 8 -2.69 5.15 53.28
N ILE A 9 -2.15 6.32 52.99
CA ILE A 9 -1.03 6.49 51.99
C ILE A 9 0.25 5.86 52.53
N ILE A 10 0.58 6.05 53.80
CA ILE A 10 1.76 5.44 54.45
C ILE A 10 1.62 3.92 54.50
N LEU A 11 0.43 3.39 54.80
CA LEU A 11 0.19 1.94 54.88
C LEU A 11 0.26 1.28 53.50
N THR A 12 -0.27 1.93 52.41
CA THR A 12 -0.17 1.43 51.03
C THR A 12 1.27 1.45 50.57
N VAL A 13 2.05 2.50 50.80
CA VAL A 13 3.46 2.59 50.41
C VAL A 13 4.31 1.56 51.15
N VAL A 14 4.06 1.33 52.43
CA VAL A 14 4.78 0.32 53.23
C VAL A 14 4.43 -1.12 52.83
N VAL A 15 3.17 -1.38 52.43
CA VAL A 15 2.74 -2.71 51.96
C VAL A 15 3.29 -2.99 50.57
N THR A 16 3.24 -2.03 49.67
CA THR A 16 3.82 -2.18 48.32
C THR A 16 5.34 -2.30 48.34
N GLY A 17 6.03 -1.55 49.19
CA GLY A 17 7.46 -1.68 49.39
C GLY A 17 7.89 -3.04 49.97
N LYS A 18 7.17 -3.60 50.93
CA LYS A 18 7.47 -4.94 51.46
C LYS A 18 7.25 -6.05 50.41
N VAL A 19 6.24 -5.94 49.56
CA VAL A 19 5.98 -6.90 48.47
C VAL A 19 7.09 -6.80 47.43
N GLY A 20 7.49 -5.59 47.01
CA GLY A 20 8.58 -5.39 46.06
C GLY A 20 9.92 -5.92 46.58
N ALA A 21 10.26 -5.69 47.85
CA ALA A 21 11.49 -6.23 48.46
C ALA A 21 11.48 -7.77 48.53
N GLN A 22 10.33 -8.37 48.81
CA GLN A 22 10.17 -9.84 48.85
C GLN A 22 10.29 -10.46 47.47
N GLU A 23 9.76 -9.80 46.43
CA GLU A 23 9.92 -10.20 45.03
C GLU A 23 11.38 -10.12 44.59
N ALA A 24 12.05 -9.01 44.88
CA ALA A 24 13.49 -8.84 44.60
C ALA A 24 14.34 -9.91 45.30
N ALA A 25 14.07 -10.22 46.57
CA ALA A 25 14.77 -11.24 47.32
C ALA A 25 14.59 -12.65 46.72
N SER A 26 13.35 -13.00 46.37
CA SER A 26 13.02 -14.29 45.75
C SER A 26 13.67 -14.43 44.37
N ALA A 27 13.58 -13.40 43.54
CA ALA A 27 14.20 -13.37 42.21
C ALA A 27 15.74 -13.45 42.32
N SER A 28 16.36 -12.69 43.23
CA SER A 28 17.80 -12.72 43.45
C SER A 28 18.28 -14.11 43.90
N LYS A 29 17.55 -14.77 44.79
CA LYS A 29 17.90 -16.13 45.22
C LYS A 29 17.87 -17.11 44.05
N ARG A 30 16.79 -17.11 43.25
CA ARG A 30 16.65 -17.98 42.07
C ARG A 30 17.75 -17.68 41.04
N ALA A 31 17.97 -16.42 40.72
CA ALA A 31 18.99 -15.99 39.81
C ALA A 31 20.39 -16.50 40.18
N ASN A 32 20.77 -16.37 41.47
CA ASN A 32 22.07 -16.86 41.95
C ASN A 32 22.16 -18.41 41.91
N GLN A 33 21.07 -19.12 42.19
CA GLN A 33 21.06 -20.59 42.04
C GLN A 33 21.33 -21.01 40.58
N GLN A 34 20.63 -20.39 39.63
CA GLN A 34 20.85 -20.65 38.20
C GLN A 34 22.23 -20.22 37.72
N TYR A 35 22.77 -19.12 38.24
CA TYR A 35 24.12 -18.67 37.97
C TYR A 35 25.19 -19.69 38.37
N VAL A 36 25.07 -20.28 39.55
CA VAL A 36 25.96 -21.34 40.03
C VAL A 36 25.88 -22.58 39.13
N LEU A 37 24.68 -22.98 38.70
CA LEU A 37 24.51 -24.08 37.77
C LEU A 37 25.12 -23.77 36.40
N PHE A 38 24.94 -22.56 35.89
CA PHE A 38 25.60 -22.08 34.69
C PHE A 38 27.12 -22.18 34.78
N GLU A 39 27.74 -21.66 35.87
CA GLU A 39 29.20 -21.76 36.06
C GLU A 39 29.66 -23.20 36.13
N SER A 40 28.93 -24.06 36.84
CA SER A 40 29.24 -25.49 36.94
C SER A 40 29.22 -26.20 35.59
N GLU A 41 28.22 -25.96 34.74
CA GLU A 41 28.17 -26.61 33.42
C GLU A 41 29.16 -25.98 32.44
N ARG A 42 29.45 -24.69 32.53
CA ARG A 42 30.50 -24.03 31.78
C ARG A 42 31.87 -24.66 32.05
N ASP A 43 32.19 -24.86 33.32
CA ASP A 43 33.51 -25.38 33.75
C ASP A 43 33.65 -26.88 33.41
N LYS A 44 32.59 -27.66 33.47
CA LYS A 44 32.57 -29.06 33.04
C LYS A 44 32.64 -29.23 31.54
N GLY A 45 32.01 -28.31 30.76
CA GLY A 45 31.91 -28.39 29.30
C GLY A 45 31.12 -29.59 28.75
N THR A 46 30.32 -30.24 29.59
CA THR A 46 29.66 -31.52 29.24
C THR A 46 28.28 -31.35 28.63
N ASN A 47 27.53 -30.30 29.04
CA ASN A 47 26.16 -30.05 28.56
C ASN A 47 25.95 -28.59 28.20
N VAL A 48 26.30 -28.24 26.96
CA VAL A 48 26.22 -26.86 26.44
C VAL A 48 24.78 -26.33 26.43
N THR A 49 23.80 -27.19 26.14
CA THR A 49 22.38 -26.76 26.14
C THR A 49 21.94 -26.39 27.55
N ALA A 50 22.21 -27.25 28.54
CA ALA A 50 21.86 -26.94 29.95
C ALA A 50 22.59 -25.67 30.43
N MET A 51 23.86 -25.50 30.05
CA MET A 51 24.63 -24.30 30.37
C MET A 51 23.89 -23.02 29.90
N TYR A 52 23.45 -22.98 28.62
CA TYR A 52 22.73 -21.82 28.12
C TYR A 52 21.34 -21.66 28.70
N ASP A 53 20.61 -22.76 28.97
CA ASP A 53 19.31 -22.68 29.62
C ASP A 53 19.45 -22.09 31.04
N TYR A 54 20.43 -22.52 31.86
CA TYR A 54 20.73 -21.95 33.17
C TYR A 54 21.18 -20.47 33.07
N LEU A 55 21.95 -20.10 32.04
CA LEU A 55 22.34 -18.73 31.78
C LEU A 55 21.11 -17.84 31.56
N MET A 56 20.20 -18.25 30.68
CA MET A 56 19.00 -17.47 30.37
C MET A 56 18.08 -17.37 31.61
N ASP A 57 17.86 -18.47 32.31
CA ASP A 57 17.07 -18.47 33.56
C ASP A 57 17.68 -17.51 34.61
N SER A 58 19.02 -17.51 34.73
CA SER A 58 19.73 -16.57 35.61
C SER A 58 19.52 -15.12 35.18
N TYR A 59 19.72 -14.83 33.88
CA TYR A 59 19.51 -13.51 33.29
C TYR A 59 18.11 -13.00 33.55
N GLU A 60 17.07 -13.75 33.21
CA GLU A 60 15.66 -13.36 33.39
C GLU A 60 15.31 -13.09 34.85
N ASN A 61 15.83 -13.90 35.79
CA ASN A 61 15.59 -13.66 37.21
C ASN A 61 16.37 -12.45 37.74
N PHE A 62 17.60 -12.15 37.25
CA PHE A 62 18.26 -10.89 37.56
C PHE A 62 17.52 -9.68 36.96
N MET A 63 16.92 -9.81 35.78
CA MET A 63 16.09 -8.75 35.24
C MET A 63 14.87 -8.45 36.11
N LYS A 64 14.22 -9.47 36.68
CA LYS A 64 13.15 -9.28 37.70
C LYS A 64 13.64 -8.51 38.91
N VAL A 65 14.89 -8.72 39.36
CA VAL A 65 15.50 -7.89 40.42
C VAL A 65 15.65 -6.44 39.97
N VAL A 66 16.11 -6.21 38.73
CA VAL A 66 16.27 -4.85 38.18
C VAL A 66 14.96 -4.08 38.09
N GLU A 67 13.88 -4.78 37.76
CA GLU A 67 12.54 -4.22 37.56
C GLU A 67 11.74 -4.07 38.87
N ALA A 68 12.13 -4.74 39.94
CA ALA A 68 11.43 -4.70 41.22
C ALA A 68 11.45 -3.28 41.82
N PRO A 69 10.34 -2.79 42.39
CA PRO A 69 10.21 -1.44 42.92
C PRO A 69 11.15 -1.11 44.09
N ASP A 70 11.48 -2.11 44.92
CA ASP A 70 12.39 -1.98 46.05
C ASP A 70 13.51 -3.04 45.97
N ASN A 71 14.52 -2.71 45.16
CA ASN A 71 15.62 -3.61 44.84
C ASN A 71 16.97 -3.15 45.38
N SER A 72 17.02 -2.06 46.17
CA SER A 72 18.26 -1.39 46.59
C SER A 72 19.29 -2.32 47.20
N GLN A 73 18.86 -3.32 47.95
CA GLN A 73 19.77 -4.28 48.59
C GLN A 73 20.36 -5.29 47.57
N TYR A 74 19.67 -5.61 46.48
CA TYR A 74 20.04 -6.70 45.55
C TYR A 74 20.62 -6.16 44.24
N ILE A 75 20.36 -4.91 43.87
CA ILE A 75 20.67 -4.33 42.56
C ILE A 75 22.16 -4.36 42.23
N GLY A 76 23.04 -4.12 43.21
CA GLY A 76 24.49 -4.16 43.01
C GLY A 76 25.01 -5.54 42.66
N GLY A 77 24.49 -6.58 43.35
CA GLY A 77 24.80 -7.97 43.05
C GLY A 77 24.30 -8.38 41.67
N ALA A 78 23.02 -8.05 41.35
CA ALA A 78 22.44 -8.31 40.06
C ALA A 78 23.24 -7.66 38.92
N LYS A 79 23.68 -6.40 39.08
CA LYS A 79 24.51 -5.69 38.11
C LYS A 79 25.81 -6.44 37.80
N ASN A 80 26.50 -6.88 38.83
CA ASN A 80 27.79 -7.60 38.65
C ASN A 80 27.58 -8.95 37.94
N ARG A 81 26.52 -9.70 38.27
CA ARG A 81 26.21 -10.98 37.63
C ARG A 81 25.78 -10.79 36.20
N LEU A 82 24.88 -9.85 35.91
CA LEU A 82 24.45 -9.52 34.55
C LEU A 82 25.66 -9.14 33.67
N ARG A 83 26.61 -8.35 34.18
CA ARG A 83 27.87 -8.03 33.46
C ARG A 83 28.68 -9.30 33.16
N ALA A 84 28.77 -10.24 34.08
CA ALA A 84 29.48 -11.50 33.86
C ALA A 84 28.78 -12.42 32.85
N LEU A 85 27.45 -12.41 32.76
CA LEU A 85 26.67 -13.16 31.78
C LEU A 85 26.74 -12.57 30.37
N TYR A 86 26.98 -11.25 30.25
CA TYR A 86 26.86 -10.51 28.98
C TYR A 86 27.59 -11.15 27.77
N PRO A 87 28.87 -11.52 27.86
CA PRO A 87 29.58 -12.12 26.72
C PRO A 87 28.96 -13.47 26.30
N TYR A 88 28.39 -14.22 27.22
CA TYR A 88 27.79 -15.52 26.95
C TYR A 88 26.41 -15.41 26.29
N LEU A 89 25.71 -14.28 26.43
CA LEU A 89 24.45 -14.03 25.72
C LEU A 89 24.64 -14.06 24.20
N LEU A 90 25.70 -13.42 23.70
CA LEU A 90 26.03 -13.48 22.28
C LEU A 90 26.31 -14.92 21.82
N ASN A 91 27.09 -15.67 22.58
CA ASN A 91 27.43 -17.04 22.25
C ASN A 91 26.18 -17.95 22.26
N GLY A 92 25.25 -17.73 23.19
CA GLY A 92 23.97 -18.43 23.24
C GLY A 92 23.09 -18.15 22.01
N ALA A 93 23.04 -16.89 21.56
CA ALA A 93 22.33 -16.51 20.34
C ALA A 93 22.87 -17.28 19.11
N VAL A 94 24.19 -17.37 18.96
CA VAL A 94 24.84 -18.13 17.89
C VAL A 94 24.53 -19.63 18.03
N TYR A 95 24.73 -20.19 19.22
CA TYR A 95 24.46 -21.61 19.49
C TYR A 95 23.03 -22.02 19.10
N TYR A 96 22.00 -21.30 19.59
CA TYR A 96 20.62 -21.65 19.27
C TYR A 96 20.23 -21.36 17.81
N SER A 97 20.91 -20.43 17.16
CA SER A 97 20.76 -20.22 15.71
C SER A 97 21.26 -21.45 14.91
N GLU A 98 22.41 -21.99 15.28
CA GLU A 98 22.98 -23.21 14.68
C GLU A 98 22.11 -24.45 14.95
N GLN A 99 21.50 -24.51 16.14
CA GLN A 99 20.54 -25.55 16.51
C GLN A 99 19.15 -25.40 15.85
N LYS A 100 18.97 -24.38 14.97
CA LYS A 100 17.69 -24.07 14.31
C LYS A 100 16.53 -23.82 15.29
N GLN A 101 16.82 -23.19 16.43
CA GLN A 101 15.86 -22.77 17.44
C GLN A 101 15.70 -21.24 17.44
N PRO A 102 14.99 -20.65 16.44
CA PRO A 102 14.99 -19.21 16.21
C PRO A 102 14.38 -18.40 17.35
N SER A 103 13.44 -18.96 18.12
CA SER A 103 12.87 -18.28 19.29
C SER A 103 13.91 -18.09 20.38
N LYS A 104 14.62 -19.16 20.77
CA LYS A 104 15.67 -19.07 21.79
C LYS A 104 16.83 -18.18 21.30
N ALA A 105 17.26 -18.34 20.03
CA ALA A 105 18.28 -17.48 19.45
C ALA A 105 17.91 -16.00 19.55
N LEU A 106 16.65 -15.65 19.25
CA LEU A 106 16.14 -14.28 19.38
C LEU A 106 16.12 -13.81 20.84
N ASP A 107 15.76 -14.64 21.79
CA ASP A 107 15.70 -14.24 23.21
C ASP A 107 17.11 -13.93 23.74
N PHE A 108 18.12 -14.75 23.36
CA PHE A 108 19.53 -14.45 23.67
C PHE A 108 20.06 -13.20 22.95
N ALA A 109 19.77 -13.04 21.67
CA ALA A 109 20.16 -11.85 20.93
C ALA A 109 19.51 -10.59 21.50
N ALA A 110 18.23 -10.66 21.87
CA ALA A 110 17.50 -9.57 22.52
C ALA A 110 18.19 -9.17 23.84
N ALA A 111 18.47 -10.15 24.70
CA ALA A 111 19.17 -9.91 25.97
C ALA A 111 20.53 -9.24 25.75
N TYR A 112 21.30 -9.68 24.76
CA TYR A 112 22.59 -9.08 24.40
C TYR A 112 22.46 -7.63 23.89
N ILE A 113 21.49 -7.36 23.01
CA ILE A 113 21.28 -6.03 22.41
C ILE A 113 20.73 -5.03 23.41
N ASP A 114 19.79 -5.49 24.29
CA ASP A 114 19.04 -4.60 25.17
C ASP A 114 19.76 -4.28 26.47
N MET A 115 20.61 -5.19 26.96
CA MET A 115 21.29 -5.01 28.25
C MET A 115 22.13 -3.72 28.36
N PRO A 116 22.91 -3.29 27.34
CA PRO A 116 23.65 -2.02 27.39
C PRO A 116 22.78 -0.78 27.50
N GLN A 117 21.48 -0.87 27.14
CA GLN A 117 20.53 0.24 27.18
C GLN A 117 19.83 0.39 28.54
N LEU A 118 19.98 -0.60 29.43
CA LEU A 118 19.42 -0.53 30.76
C LEU A 118 20.02 0.66 31.56
N LYS A 119 19.17 1.34 32.34
CA LYS A 119 19.62 2.44 33.22
C LYS A 119 20.82 2.02 34.09
N LEU A 120 20.83 0.73 34.47
CA LEU A 120 21.87 0.11 35.30
C LEU A 120 23.26 0.19 34.70
N PHE A 121 23.38 0.20 33.35
CA PHE A 121 24.65 0.22 32.61
C PHE A 121 24.93 1.52 31.88
N ARG A 122 24.06 2.54 31.97
CA ARG A 122 24.24 3.82 31.23
C ARG A 122 25.58 4.53 31.52
N SER A 123 26.11 4.39 32.73
CA SER A 123 27.43 4.96 33.13
C SER A 123 28.60 4.07 32.75
N GLU A 124 28.35 2.88 32.23
CA GLU A 124 29.36 1.89 31.89
C GLU A 124 29.14 1.42 30.45
N LEU A 125 30.17 1.55 29.62
CA LEU A 125 30.12 1.02 28.27
C LEU A 125 30.39 -0.49 28.34
N LEU A 126 29.32 -1.30 28.22
CA LEU A 126 29.49 -2.74 27.95
C LEU A 126 30.15 -2.89 26.58
N PRO A 127 31.24 -3.68 26.46
CA PRO A 127 31.95 -3.81 25.20
C PRO A 127 31.05 -4.47 24.15
N LYS A 128 30.83 -3.79 23.01
CA LYS A 128 30.17 -4.37 21.85
C LYS A 128 31.19 -5.20 21.09
N ASP A 129 30.85 -6.47 20.84
CA ASP A 129 31.60 -7.34 19.93
C ASP A 129 31.57 -6.77 18.51
N ASN A 130 32.59 -7.05 17.70
CA ASN A 130 32.63 -6.66 16.29
C ASN A 130 31.44 -7.23 15.47
N ARG A 131 30.81 -8.30 15.94
CA ARG A 131 29.62 -8.90 15.37
C ARG A 131 28.31 -8.22 15.78
N TYR A 132 28.35 -7.17 16.62
CA TYR A 132 27.14 -6.52 17.17
C TYR A 132 26.12 -6.16 16.07
N ALA A 133 26.56 -5.50 15.01
CA ALA A 133 25.67 -5.12 13.91
C ALA A 133 25.02 -6.37 13.25
N SER A 134 25.80 -7.42 13.00
CA SER A 134 25.26 -8.66 12.44
C SER A 134 24.23 -9.31 13.35
N VAL A 135 24.46 -9.32 14.67
CA VAL A 135 23.51 -9.86 15.64
C VAL A 135 22.19 -9.06 15.64
N VAL A 136 22.29 -7.73 15.59
CA VAL A 136 21.10 -6.85 15.49
C VAL A 136 20.30 -7.16 14.22
N TYR A 137 20.96 -7.32 13.08
CA TYR A 137 20.28 -7.66 11.82
C TYR A 137 19.60 -9.02 11.89
N TYR A 138 20.32 -10.06 12.34
CA TYR A 138 19.72 -11.40 12.46
C TYR A 138 18.59 -11.45 13.49
N ALA A 139 18.70 -10.71 14.61
CA ALA A 139 17.63 -10.59 15.58
C ALA A 139 16.39 -9.90 14.98
N ALA A 140 16.59 -8.86 14.16
CA ALA A 140 15.51 -8.18 13.45
C ALA A 140 14.78 -9.12 12.49
N VAL A 141 15.52 -9.87 11.66
CA VAL A 141 14.95 -10.84 10.71
C VAL A 141 14.26 -11.99 11.44
N ALA A 142 14.87 -12.52 12.53
CA ALA A 142 14.24 -13.57 13.34
C ALA A 142 12.94 -13.08 13.99
N ALA A 143 12.93 -11.87 14.52
CA ALA A 143 11.73 -11.25 15.07
C ALA A 143 10.64 -11.07 14.01
N PHE A 144 11.01 -10.64 12.81
CA PHE A 144 10.09 -10.52 11.68
C PHE A 144 9.46 -11.88 11.31
N ASN A 145 10.28 -12.92 11.16
CA ASN A 145 9.82 -14.27 10.82
C ASN A 145 8.92 -14.89 11.91
N LEU A 146 9.14 -14.51 13.17
CA LEU A 146 8.31 -14.91 14.32
C LEU A 146 7.11 -13.98 14.55
N GLU A 147 6.84 -13.07 13.63
CA GLU A 147 5.76 -12.06 13.69
C GLU A 147 5.82 -11.14 14.95
N LYS A 148 6.97 -11.07 15.61
CA LYS A 148 7.24 -10.15 16.73
C LYS A 148 7.54 -8.73 16.18
N ASN A 149 6.57 -8.13 15.51
CA ASN A 149 6.75 -6.94 14.66
C ASN A 149 7.35 -5.73 15.38
N GLU A 150 6.98 -5.48 16.64
CA GLU A 150 7.55 -4.35 17.41
C GLU A 150 9.04 -4.54 17.68
N LYS A 151 9.46 -5.77 18.04
CA LYS A 151 10.87 -6.10 18.23
C LYS A 151 11.62 -5.99 16.89
N ALA A 152 11.04 -6.52 15.81
CA ALA A 152 11.63 -6.44 14.47
C ALA A 152 11.88 -4.98 14.05
N LEU A 153 10.88 -4.12 14.15
CA LEU A 153 10.99 -2.69 13.82
C LEU A 153 12.08 -2.00 14.63
N ARG A 154 12.15 -2.27 15.94
CA ARG A 154 13.15 -1.70 16.83
C ARG A 154 14.58 -2.12 16.42
N TYR A 155 14.79 -3.41 16.13
CA TYR A 155 16.11 -3.89 15.73
C TYR A 155 16.49 -3.48 14.31
N PHE A 156 15.55 -3.42 13.36
CA PHE A 156 15.83 -2.83 12.05
C PHE A 156 16.25 -1.36 12.17
N GLN A 157 15.56 -0.58 13.03
CA GLN A 157 15.94 0.81 13.28
C GLN A 157 17.32 0.92 13.94
N GLU A 158 17.66 0.05 14.89
CA GLU A 158 18.98 -0.01 15.50
C GLU A 158 20.06 -0.36 14.46
N TYR A 159 19.76 -1.30 13.54
CA TYR A 159 20.69 -1.66 12.48
C TYR A 159 20.94 -0.51 11.49
N LEU A 160 19.93 0.30 11.18
CA LEU A 160 20.11 1.48 10.33
C LEU A 160 21.14 2.46 10.91
N ASN A 161 21.33 2.47 12.24
CA ASN A 161 22.31 3.33 12.93
C ASN A 161 23.69 2.68 13.07
N THR A 162 23.78 1.35 13.06
CA THR A 162 25.00 0.61 13.44
C THR A 162 25.54 -0.30 12.35
N GLY A 163 24.71 -0.63 11.36
CA GLY A 163 25.00 -1.63 10.34
C GLY A 163 25.67 -1.07 9.08
N THR A 164 26.09 -2.00 8.23
CA THR A 164 26.67 -1.68 6.92
C THR A 164 25.57 -1.32 5.90
N GLU A 165 25.95 -0.59 4.87
CA GLU A 165 25.03 -0.12 3.83
C GLU A 165 24.32 -1.28 3.08
N ALA A 166 25.00 -2.42 2.93
CA ALA A 166 24.47 -3.56 2.18
C ALA A 166 23.13 -4.06 2.71
N GLN A 167 22.96 -4.20 4.03
CA GLN A 167 21.72 -4.67 4.64
C GLN A 167 20.76 -3.54 5.05
N GLN A 168 21.15 -2.29 4.97
CA GLN A 168 20.27 -1.17 5.33
C GLN A 168 19.09 -1.05 4.38
N LYS A 169 19.28 -1.34 3.08
CA LYS A 169 18.19 -1.39 2.11
C LYS A 169 17.15 -2.43 2.50
N ASP A 170 17.60 -3.62 2.90
CA ASP A 170 16.71 -4.70 3.34
C ASP A 170 15.94 -4.32 4.60
N CYS A 171 16.55 -3.58 5.54
CA CYS A 171 15.85 -3.08 6.72
C CYS A 171 14.65 -2.22 6.34
N TYR A 172 14.80 -1.30 5.37
CA TYR A 172 13.68 -0.51 4.87
C TYR A 172 12.61 -1.35 4.21
N VAL A 173 13.00 -2.39 3.45
CA VAL A 173 12.05 -3.33 2.83
C VAL A 173 11.23 -4.06 3.91
N TYR A 174 11.88 -4.64 4.92
CA TYR A 174 11.18 -5.34 6.00
C TYR A 174 10.27 -4.41 6.81
N MET A 175 10.74 -3.21 7.16
CA MET A 175 9.93 -2.22 7.89
C MET A 175 8.72 -1.80 7.07
N ASN A 176 8.86 -1.56 5.76
CA ASN A 176 7.76 -1.30 4.84
C ASN A 176 6.74 -2.44 4.83
N MET A 177 7.20 -3.70 4.74
CA MET A 177 6.33 -4.89 4.76
C MET A 177 5.52 -5.00 6.06
N ILE A 178 6.15 -4.73 7.21
CA ILE A 178 5.47 -4.75 8.51
C ILE A 178 4.36 -3.70 8.55
N TYR A 179 4.65 -2.44 8.18
CA TYR A 179 3.66 -1.37 8.21
C TYR A 179 2.56 -1.57 7.17
N GLN A 180 2.88 -2.12 6.00
CA GLN A 180 1.91 -2.49 4.97
C GLN A 180 0.92 -3.55 5.50
N LYS A 181 1.43 -4.65 6.09
CA LYS A 181 0.60 -5.71 6.70
C LYS A 181 -0.32 -5.16 7.80
N GLN A 182 0.19 -4.20 8.58
CA GLN A 182 -0.56 -3.55 9.66
C GLN A 182 -1.46 -2.39 9.18
N LYS A 183 -1.43 -2.02 7.89
CA LYS A 183 -2.12 -0.85 7.30
C LYS A 183 -1.78 0.47 8.02
N LYS A 184 -0.59 0.58 8.58
CA LYS A 184 -0.06 1.79 9.23
C LYS A 184 0.54 2.71 8.18
N TYR A 185 -0.31 3.28 7.33
CA TYR A 185 0.10 4.05 6.15
C TYR A 185 1.00 5.25 6.46
N ALA A 186 0.77 5.95 7.56
CA ALA A 186 1.62 7.09 7.95
C ALA A 186 3.05 6.66 8.32
N ASP A 187 3.21 5.57 9.06
CA ASP A 187 4.51 5.01 9.38
C ASP A 187 5.19 4.41 8.14
N GLN A 188 4.39 3.76 7.27
CA GLN A 188 4.86 3.23 6.00
C GLN A 188 5.41 4.35 5.10
N GLU A 189 4.67 5.44 4.93
CA GLU A 189 5.11 6.62 4.18
C GLU A 189 6.43 7.17 4.73
N ARG A 190 6.50 7.36 6.06
CA ARG A 190 7.71 7.88 6.73
C ARG A 190 8.94 7.02 6.46
N VAL A 191 8.81 5.70 6.55
CA VAL A 191 9.91 4.76 6.30
C VAL A 191 10.31 4.77 4.82
N LEU A 192 9.34 4.81 3.90
CA LEU A 192 9.61 4.89 2.47
C LEU A 192 10.31 6.19 2.09
N GLU A 193 9.92 7.34 2.66
CA GLU A 193 10.60 8.60 2.41
C GLU A 193 12.04 8.60 2.93
N GLN A 194 12.31 7.98 4.07
CA GLN A 194 13.67 7.77 4.56
C GLN A 194 14.50 6.88 3.61
N ALA A 195 13.88 5.80 3.12
CA ALA A 195 14.51 4.91 2.15
C ALA A 195 14.82 5.62 0.83
N ILE A 196 13.89 6.42 0.31
CA ILE A 196 14.05 7.16 -0.94
C ILE A 196 15.09 8.28 -0.79
N ALA A 197 15.14 8.94 0.36
CA ALA A 197 16.19 9.94 0.63
C ALA A 197 17.61 9.32 0.52
N LYS A 198 17.74 8.05 0.90
CA LYS A 198 19.01 7.32 0.82
C LYS A 198 19.22 6.63 -0.54
N TYR A 199 18.15 6.14 -1.14
CA TYR A 199 18.15 5.39 -2.41
C TYR A 199 17.20 6.05 -3.43
N PRO A 200 17.50 7.25 -3.94
CA PRO A 200 16.57 8.09 -4.70
C PRO A 200 16.14 7.49 -6.04
N VAL A 201 16.93 6.60 -6.61
CA VAL A 201 16.65 5.92 -7.89
C VAL A 201 16.00 4.54 -7.71
N SER A 202 15.68 4.14 -6.48
CA SER A 202 15.05 2.84 -6.22
C SER A 202 13.56 2.88 -6.57
N LEU A 203 13.21 2.37 -7.74
CA LEU A 203 11.83 2.27 -8.21
C LEU A 203 10.93 1.48 -7.25
N ASP A 204 11.48 0.45 -6.56
CA ASP A 204 10.71 -0.35 -5.62
C ASP A 204 10.13 0.48 -4.46
N PHE A 205 10.93 1.37 -3.87
CA PHE A 205 10.44 2.26 -2.82
C PHE A 205 9.45 3.28 -3.34
N LEU A 206 9.71 3.83 -4.53
CA LEU A 206 8.80 4.78 -5.18
C LEU A 206 7.46 4.13 -5.55
N TYR A 207 7.44 2.90 -6.05
CA TYR A 207 6.18 2.17 -6.30
C TYR A 207 5.40 1.90 -5.02
N ASN A 208 6.10 1.52 -3.94
CA ASN A 208 5.44 1.35 -2.65
C ASN A 208 4.83 2.66 -2.14
N LEU A 209 5.50 3.80 -2.37
CA LEU A 209 4.97 5.12 -2.02
C LEU A 209 3.71 5.47 -2.84
N VAL A 210 3.70 5.18 -4.14
CA VAL A 210 2.50 5.29 -5.00
C VAL A 210 1.36 4.47 -4.43
N ASN A 211 1.62 3.21 -4.04
CA ASN A 211 0.60 2.32 -3.46
C ASN A 211 0.02 2.87 -2.14
N VAL A 212 0.86 3.46 -1.28
CA VAL A 212 0.40 4.14 -0.05
C VAL A 212 -0.55 5.28 -0.38
N HIS A 213 -0.20 6.13 -1.36
CA HIS A 213 -1.02 7.29 -1.71
C HIS A 213 -2.32 6.89 -2.43
N ILE A 214 -2.33 5.79 -3.18
CA ILE A 214 -3.57 5.19 -3.71
C ILE A 214 -4.45 4.69 -2.55
N ALA A 215 -3.88 3.95 -1.60
CA ALA A 215 -4.61 3.38 -0.47
C ALA A 215 -5.19 4.45 0.48
N THR A 216 -4.52 5.58 0.60
CA THR A 216 -4.95 6.73 1.41
C THR A 216 -5.78 7.75 0.63
N ASN A 217 -6.02 7.52 -0.66
CA ASN A 217 -6.71 8.44 -1.58
C ASN A 217 -6.11 9.86 -1.57
N ASN A 218 -4.79 9.98 -1.37
CA ASN A 218 -4.10 11.27 -1.38
C ASN A 218 -3.60 11.60 -2.79
N MET A 219 -4.44 12.29 -3.56
CA MET A 219 -4.18 12.57 -4.97
C MET A 219 -2.95 13.46 -5.19
N GLU A 220 -2.73 14.45 -4.34
CA GLU A 220 -1.59 15.38 -4.47
C GLU A 220 -0.26 14.62 -4.30
N LYS A 221 -0.13 13.85 -3.23
CA LYS A 221 1.07 13.06 -2.97
C LYS A 221 1.26 11.93 -4.01
N LEU A 222 0.15 11.37 -4.52
CA LEU A 222 0.18 10.37 -5.59
C LEU A 222 0.83 10.94 -6.85
N ILE A 223 0.44 12.15 -7.28
CA ILE A 223 1.02 12.83 -8.43
C ILE A 223 2.52 13.06 -8.20
N GLY A 224 2.90 13.58 -7.04
CA GLY A 224 4.31 13.80 -6.69
C GLY A 224 5.15 12.51 -6.71
N ALA A 225 4.61 11.40 -6.22
CA ALA A 225 5.30 10.11 -6.27
C ALA A 225 5.45 9.58 -7.70
N ILE A 226 4.43 9.73 -8.55
CA ILE A 226 4.47 9.38 -9.97
C ILE A 226 5.52 10.23 -10.69
N ASP A 227 5.57 11.53 -10.46
CA ASP A 227 6.55 12.42 -11.11
C ASP A 227 7.98 12.07 -10.70
N ARG A 228 8.22 11.62 -9.47
CA ARG A 228 9.53 11.10 -9.02
C ARG A 228 9.92 9.81 -9.79
N ILE A 229 8.98 8.90 -10.03
CA ILE A 229 9.22 7.71 -10.85
C ILE A 229 9.58 8.13 -12.30
N LEU A 230 8.81 9.03 -12.87
CA LEU A 230 9.04 9.49 -14.25
C LEU A 230 10.31 10.32 -14.42
N ALA A 231 10.83 10.92 -13.36
CA ALA A 231 12.15 11.55 -13.36
C ALA A 231 13.28 10.52 -13.46
N VAL A 232 13.10 9.30 -12.91
CA VAL A 232 14.06 8.19 -13.02
C VAL A 232 13.86 7.41 -14.31
N ASP A 233 12.61 7.14 -14.66
CA ASP A 233 12.22 6.38 -15.85
C ASP A 233 11.04 7.08 -16.56
N PRO A 234 11.33 7.96 -17.54
CA PRO A 234 10.32 8.74 -18.26
C PRO A 234 9.32 7.90 -19.07
N ASN A 235 9.66 6.66 -19.39
CA ASN A 235 8.82 5.74 -20.17
C ASN A 235 8.18 4.64 -19.30
N ASN A 236 8.13 4.84 -18.01
CA ASN A 236 7.63 3.83 -17.08
C ASN A 236 6.17 3.44 -17.36
N ASP A 237 5.98 2.24 -17.90
CA ASP A 237 4.70 1.69 -18.35
C ASP A 237 3.72 1.34 -17.20
N LYS A 238 4.23 1.24 -15.96
CA LYS A 238 3.40 0.95 -14.78
C LYS A 238 2.69 2.20 -14.25
N VAL A 239 3.35 3.37 -14.30
CA VAL A 239 2.78 4.60 -13.73
C VAL A 239 2.19 5.54 -14.76
N LEU A 240 2.62 5.48 -16.02
CA LEU A 240 2.05 6.31 -17.09
C LEU A 240 0.53 6.10 -17.27
N PRO A 241 -0.04 4.88 -17.22
CA PRO A 241 -1.50 4.70 -17.26
C PRO A 241 -2.22 5.37 -16.07
N ILE A 242 -1.60 5.35 -14.89
CA ILE A 242 -2.14 6.02 -13.70
C ILE A 242 -2.13 7.52 -13.92
N LYS A 243 -1.03 8.09 -14.44
CA LYS A 243 -0.92 9.51 -14.77
C LYS A 243 -1.98 9.92 -15.79
N ALA A 244 -2.17 9.15 -16.87
CA ALA A 244 -3.19 9.43 -17.86
C ALA A 244 -4.61 9.46 -17.26
N ARG A 245 -4.93 8.51 -16.38
CA ARG A 245 -6.22 8.48 -15.67
C ARG A 245 -6.42 9.69 -14.73
N ILE A 246 -5.35 10.18 -14.11
CA ILE A 246 -5.39 11.40 -13.30
C ILE A 246 -5.65 12.61 -14.20
N LEU A 247 -4.96 12.72 -15.32
CA LEU A 247 -5.14 13.80 -16.30
C LEU A 247 -6.57 13.84 -16.85
N GLU A 248 -7.18 12.68 -17.16
CA GLU A 248 -8.60 12.61 -17.54
C GLU A 248 -9.53 13.20 -16.47
N ARG A 249 -9.30 12.85 -15.19
CA ARG A 249 -10.08 13.41 -14.07
C ARG A 249 -9.92 14.92 -13.88
N GLN A 250 -8.78 15.45 -14.34
CA GLN A 250 -8.50 16.90 -14.33
C GLN A 250 -9.01 17.61 -15.59
N GLY A 251 -9.66 16.90 -16.52
CA GLY A 251 -10.09 17.44 -17.81
C GLY A 251 -8.98 17.68 -18.82
N LYS A 252 -7.76 17.20 -18.54
CA LYS A 252 -6.59 17.29 -19.46
C LYS A 252 -6.62 16.14 -20.45
N ASN A 253 -7.70 16.05 -21.23
CA ASN A 253 -8.01 14.90 -22.05
C ASN A 253 -6.99 14.65 -23.15
N VAL A 254 -6.44 15.71 -23.76
CA VAL A 254 -5.43 15.61 -24.84
C VAL A 254 -4.11 15.02 -24.30
N GLU A 255 -3.64 15.50 -23.14
CA GLU A 255 -2.43 14.97 -22.49
C GLU A 255 -2.60 13.49 -22.11
N ALA A 256 -3.77 13.13 -21.60
CA ALA A 256 -4.10 11.75 -21.29
C ALA A 256 -4.11 10.85 -22.53
N LEU A 257 -4.71 11.32 -23.61
CA LEU A 257 -4.79 10.62 -24.89
C LEU A 257 -3.40 10.34 -25.47
N ASP A 258 -2.50 11.32 -25.44
CA ASP A 258 -1.14 11.16 -25.92
C ASP A 258 -0.39 10.05 -25.17
N ILE A 259 -0.53 10.00 -23.85
CA ILE A 259 0.06 8.92 -23.05
C ILE A 259 -0.53 7.56 -23.44
N TYR A 260 -1.86 7.45 -23.51
CA TYR A 260 -2.51 6.19 -23.87
C TYR A 260 -2.15 5.73 -25.28
N LYS A 261 -2.12 6.64 -26.28
CA LYS A 261 -1.74 6.31 -27.68
C LYS A 261 -0.31 5.78 -27.75
N ARG A 262 0.63 6.43 -27.05
CA ARG A 262 2.02 5.99 -26.99
C ARG A 262 2.16 4.61 -26.37
N LEU A 263 1.50 4.37 -25.24
CA LEU A 263 1.54 3.06 -24.56
C LEU A 263 0.85 1.96 -25.38
N TYR A 264 -0.28 2.29 -26.02
CA TYR A 264 -1.00 1.33 -26.85
C TYR A 264 -0.20 0.96 -28.12
N ALA A 265 0.58 1.88 -28.67
CA ALA A 265 1.47 1.57 -29.78
C ALA A 265 2.58 0.57 -29.38
N LEU A 266 3.02 0.59 -28.12
CA LEU A 266 4.00 -0.36 -27.59
C LEU A 266 3.38 -1.71 -27.20
N HIS A 267 2.12 -1.70 -26.74
CA HIS A 267 1.37 -2.85 -26.23
C HIS A 267 0.00 -2.97 -26.90
N PRO A 268 -0.08 -3.23 -28.23
CA PRO A 268 -1.34 -3.21 -28.98
C PRO A 268 -2.33 -4.33 -28.58
N GLU A 269 -1.86 -5.37 -27.89
CA GLU A 269 -2.68 -6.45 -27.34
C GLU A 269 -3.36 -6.06 -26.02
N SER A 270 -2.91 -4.98 -25.35
CA SER A 270 -3.43 -4.56 -24.06
C SER A 270 -4.87 -4.05 -24.18
N PHE A 271 -5.79 -4.82 -23.61
CA PHE A 271 -7.21 -4.45 -23.57
C PHE A 271 -7.43 -3.17 -22.74
N GLU A 272 -6.70 -3.01 -21.63
CA GLU A 272 -6.79 -1.82 -20.78
C GLU A 272 -6.35 -0.55 -21.53
N LEU A 273 -5.24 -0.60 -22.26
CA LEU A 273 -4.76 0.54 -23.03
C LEU A 273 -5.68 0.88 -24.18
N MET A 274 -6.20 -0.14 -24.89
CA MET A 274 -7.20 0.05 -25.95
C MET A 274 -8.44 0.77 -25.42
N THR A 275 -8.95 0.37 -24.24
CA THR A 275 -10.09 1.04 -23.61
C THR A 275 -9.76 2.45 -23.14
N GLY A 276 -8.53 2.68 -22.68
CA GLY A 276 -8.01 4.01 -22.34
C GLY A 276 -8.00 4.96 -23.54
N VAL A 277 -7.46 4.50 -24.69
CA VAL A 277 -7.45 5.30 -25.93
C VAL A 277 -8.87 5.59 -26.42
N ALA A 278 -9.77 4.61 -26.41
CA ALA A 278 -11.16 4.79 -26.83
C ALA A 278 -11.88 5.88 -26.01
N ARG A 279 -11.76 5.77 -24.69
CA ARG A 279 -12.38 6.71 -23.73
C ARG A 279 -11.77 8.10 -23.84
N ALA A 280 -10.43 8.21 -23.91
CA ALA A 280 -9.77 9.50 -24.00
C ALA A 280 -10.09 10.22 -25.33
N ASN A 281 -10.17 9.50 -26.47
CA ASN A 281 -10.66 10.09 -27.72
C ASN A 281 -12.09 10.62 -27.59
N PHE A 282 -12.99 9.84 -26.98
CA PHE A 282 -14.38 10.28 -26.74
C PHE A 282 -14.43 11.52 -25.84
N ASN A 283 -13.62 11.58 -24.77
CA ASN A 283 -13.55 12.73 -23.88
C ASN A 283 -13.02 13.98 -24.61
N CYS A 284 -11.98 13.85 -25.44
CA CYS A 284 -11.50 14.98 -26.27
C CYS A 284 -12.58 15.52 -27.20
N ALA A 285 -13.31 14.62 -27.85
CA ALA A 285 -14.38 15.02 -28.76
C ALA A 285 -15.52 15.74 -28.01
N THR A 286 -15.96 15.19 -26.89
CA THR A 286 -17.04 15.80 -26.08
C THR A 286 -16.65 17.14 -25.52
N GLU A 287 -15.41 17.30 -25.08
CA GLU A 287 -14.87 18.59 -24.61
C GLU A 287 -14.91 19.65 -25.73
N ILE A 288 -14.45 19.31 -26.94
CA ILE A 288 -14.47 20.20 -28.09
C ILE A 288 -15.90 20.63 -28.41
N VAL A 289 -16.85 19.69 -28.49
CA VAL A 289 -18.26 20.00 -28.81
C VAL A 289 -18.93 20.81 -27.71
N ASN A 290 -18.71 20.48 -26.45
CA ASN A 290 -19.31 21.17 -25.30
C ASN A 290 -18.78 22.61 -25.21
N ASN A 291 -17.50 22.84 -25.43
CA ASN A 291 -16.91 24.17 -25.45
C ASN A 291 -17.44 25.02 -26.63
N GLY A 292 -17.88 24.37 -27.71
CA GLY A 292 -18.52 25.04 -28.84
C GLY A 292 -20.04 25.19 -28.73
N ALA A 293 -20.68 24.63 -27.71
CA ALA A 293 -22.15 24.58 -27.61
C ALA A 293 -22.82 25.98 -27.49
N THR A 294 -22.09 27.01 -27.13
CA THR A 294 -22.61 28.41 -27.05
C THR A 294 -22.45 29.20 -28.35
N ILE A 295 -21.85 28.58 -29.39
CA ILE A 295 -21.64 29.24 -30.69
C ILE A 295 -22.96 29.28 -31.44
N ALA A 296 -23.50 30.50 -31.65
CA ALA A 296 -24.77 30.72 -32.36
C ALA A 296 -24.63 30.67 -33.87
N ASN A 297 -23.39 30.68 -34.40
CA ASN A 297 -23.13 30.66 -35.85
C ASN A 297 -23.00 29.21 -36.33
N ASP A 298 -23.90 28.78 -37.22
CA ASP A 298 -23.90 27.39 -37.73
C ASP A 298 -22.61 26.98 -38.45
N THR A 299 -21.96 27.90 -39.18
CA THR A 299 -20.70 27.61 -39.86
C THR A 299 -19.56 27.42 -38.89
N GLU A 300 -19.47 28.23 -37.84
CA GLU A 300 -18.46 28.07 -36.78
C GLU A 300 -18.71 26.80 -35.96
N TYR A 301 -19.96 26.51 -35.65
CA TYR A 301 -20.31 25.25 -34.97
C TYR A 301 -19.99 24.01 -35.83
N ALA A 302 -20.21 24.08 -37.15
CA ALA A 302 -19.81 23.00 -38.08
C ALA A 302 -18.30 22.76 -38.03
N LEU A 303 -17.47 23.79 -37.92
CA LEU A 303 -16.00 23.67 -37.78
C LEU A 303 -15.64 22.99 -36.42
N VAL A 304 -16.36 23.31 -35.36
CA VAL A 304 -16.16 22.64 -34.05
C VAL A 304 -16.45 21.13 -34.19
N ARG A 305 -17.56 20.77 -34.83
CA ARG A 305 -17.91 19.36 -35.08
C ARG A 305 -16.90 18.67 -35.98
N GLN A 306 -16.39 19.34 -37.00
CA GLN A 306 -15.33 18.82 -37.86
C GLN A 306 -14.05 18.52 -37.08
N ARG A 307 -13.63 19.37 -36.14
CA ARG A 307 -12.49 19.13 -35.26
C ARG A 307 -12.68 17.92 -34.36
N ALA A 308 -13.91 17.72 -33.85
CA ALA A 308 -14.24 16.58 -33.02
C ALA A 308 -14.35 15.25 -33.79
N SER A 309 -14.63 15.31 -35.09
CA SER A 309 -14.96 14.13 -35.91
C SER A 309 -13.85 13.08 -35.93
N GLY A 310 -12.58 13.49 -36.02
CA GLY A 310 -11.44 12.57 -35.99
C GLY A 310 -11.36 11.76 -34.68
N TYR A 311 -11.54 12.42 -33.55
CA TYR A 311 -11.58 11.75 -32.24
C TYR A 311 -12.78 10.81 -32.11
N LEU A 312 -13.96 11.20 -32.63
CA LEU A 312 -15.16 10.35 -32.63
C LEU A 312 -14.99 9.09 -33.48
N MET A 313 -14.35 9.22 -34.65
CA MET A 313 -14.05 8.08 -35.52
C MET A 313 -13.09 7.10 -34.86
N ASP A 314 -11.97 7.60 -34.30
CA ASP A 314 -11.02 6.78 -33.55
C ASP A 314 -11.70 6.07 -32.36
N ALA A 315 -12.55 6.79 -31.61
CA ALA A 315 -13.29 6.23 -30.50
C ALA A 315 -14.26 5.13 -30.93
N LYS A 316 -15.03 5.38 -32.01
CA LYS A 316 -15.98 4.41 -32.59
C LYS A 316 -15.29 3.10 -32.94
N ASP A 317 -14.21 3.18 -33.71
CA ASP A 317 -13.49 2.01 -34.21
C ASP A 317 -12.90 1.17 -33.06
N LEU A 318 -12.40 1.83 -32.01
CA LEU A 318 -11.91 1.14 -30.84
C LEU A 318 -13.03 0.55 -29.99
N PHE A 319 -14.14 1.25 -29.76
CA PHE A 319 -15.29 0.67 -29.04
C PHE A 319 -15.88 -0.53 -29.77
N LEU A 320 -15.92 -0.53 -31.09
CA LEU A 320 -16.34 -1.68 -31.89
C LEU A 320 -15.41 -2.90 -31.66
N LYS A 321 -14.08 -2.68 -31.68
CA LYS A 321 -13.09 -3.74 -31.37
C LYS A 321 -13.23 -4.25 -29.93
N ILE A 322 -13.48 -3.36 -28.98
CA ILE A 322 -13.70 -3.68 -27.56
C ILE A 322 -14.95 -4.57 -27.43
N LEU A 323 -16.07 -4.21 -28.07
CA LEU A 323 -17.33 -4.95 -28.02
C LEU A 323 -17.29 -6.28 -28.77
N GLN A 324 -16.36 -6.47 -29.69
CA GLN A 324 -16.08 -7.80 -30.26
C GLN A 324 -15.45 -8.75 -29.22
N LYS A 325 -14.64 -8.22 -28.30
CA LYS A 325 -14.00 -9.00 -27.22
C LYS A 325 -14.90 -9.14 -26.00
N ASP A 326 -15.66 -8.09 -25.65
CA ASP A 326 -16.58 -8.06 -24.51
C ASP A 326 -17.95 -7.52 -24.93
N PRO A 327 -18.77 -8.35 -25.62
CA PRO A 327 -20.06 -7.91 -26.18
C PRO A 327 -21.14 -7.69 -25.11
N SER A 328 -20.89 -8.07 -23.86
CA SER A 328 -21.84 -7.93 -22.76
C SER A 328 -21.61 -6.69 -21.91
N SER A 329 -20.54 -5.94 -22.16
CA SER A 329 -20.19 -4.77 -21.37
C SER A 329 -21.11 -3.60 -21.61
N LYS A 330 -21.98 -3.34 -20.64
CA LYS A 330 -22.89 -2.19 -20.64
C LYS A 330 -22.12 -0.86 -20.75
N MET A 331 -20.99 -0.76 -20.09
CA MET A 331 -20.15 0.46 -20.08
C MET A 331 -19.63 0.80 -21.49
N TYR A 332 -19.13 -0.19 -22.22
CA TYR A 332 -18.60 0.06 -23.58
C TYR A 332 -19.71 0.29 -24.60
N MET A 333 -20.88 -0.37 -24.45
CA MET A 333 -22.05 -0.05 -25.24
C MET A 333 -22.54 1.38 -25.01
N GLN A 334 -22.53 1.87 -23.77
CA GLN A 334 -22.86 3.27 -23.45
C GLN A 334 -21.84 4.25 -24.06
N GLY A 335 -20.55 3.91 -24.00
CA GLY A 335 -19.51 4.70 -24.67
C GLY A 335 -19.74 4.82 -26.17
N LEU A 336 -20.01 3.71 -26.85
CA LEU A 336 -20.32 3.69 -28.28
C LEU A 336 -21.64 4.43 -28.61
N ALA A 337 -22.65 4.30 -27.78
CA ALA A 337 -23.90 5.05 -27.95
C ALA A 337 -23.66 6.57 -27.87
N GLY A 338 -22.83 7.01 -26.90
CA GLY A 338 -22.42 8.42 -26.83
C GLY A 338 -21.70 8.88 -28.11
N VAL A 339 -20.81 8.05 -28.66
CA VAL A 339 -20.15 8.37 -29.95
C VAL A 339 -21.19 8.51 -31.06
N TYR A 340 -22.14 7.57 -31.20
CA TYR A 340 -23.20 7.67 -32.19
C TYR A 340 -24.05 8.93 -32.05
N GLN A 341 -24.35 9.31 -30.82
CA GLN A 341 -25.09 10.55 -30.53
C GLN A 341 -24.33 11.79 -31.04
N TYR A 342 -23.04 11.90 -30.74
CA TYR A 342 -22.23 13.04 -31.18
C TYR A 342 -21.93 13.04 -32.69
N MET A 343 -22.03 11.87 -33.35
CA MET A 343 -21.91 11.74 -34.79
C MET A 343 -23.25 11.90 -35.56
N ASP A 344 -24.36 12.21 -34.87
CA ASP A 344 -25.74 12.25 -35.41
C ASP A 344 -26.22 10.94 -36.09
N MET A 345 -25.66 9.82 -35.62
CA MET A 345 -26.06 8.50 -36.08
C MET A 345 -27.29 8.02 -35.26
N LYS A 346 -28.41 8.71 -35.45
CA LYS A 346 -29.63 8.53 -34.63
C LYS A 346 -30.15 7.07 -34.61
N PRO A 347 -30.27 6.35 -35.74
CA PRO A 347 -30.70 4.95 -35.71
C PRO A 347 -29.81 4.05 -34.86
N GLU A 348 -28.47 4.21 -34.98
CA GLU A 348 -27.49 3.44 -34.26
C GLU A 348 -27.55 3.75 -32.75
N TYR A 349 -27.70 5.03 -32.41
CA TYR A 349 -27.84 5.49 -31.03
C TYR A 349 -29.11 4.87 -30.37
N GLU A 350 -30.29 5.01 -30.98
CA GLU A 350 -31.54 4.54 -30.41
C GLU A 350 -31.56 3.02 -30.22
N VAL A 351 -31.08 2.26 -31.22
CA VAL A 351 -31.02 0.80 -31.15
C VAL A 351 -30.05 0.36 -30.05
N LEU A 352 -28.89 0.98 -29.97
CA LEU A 352 -27.90 0.58 -28.97
C LEU A 352 -28.34 0.91 -27.54
N ASN A 353 -28.98 2.08 -27.34
CA ASN A 353 -29.58 2.42 -26.05
C ASN A 353 -30.68 1.43 -25.64
N LYS A 354 -31.50 0.97 -26.58
CA LYS A 354 -32.52 -0.03 -26.28
C LYS A 354 -31.89 -1.36 -25.88
N ILE A 355 -30.80 -1.79 -26.53
CA ILE A 355 -30.05 -3.00 -26.15
C ILE A 355 -29.52 -2.87 -24.71
N VAL A 356 -28.95 -1.71 -24.37
CA VAL A 356 -28.45 -1.42 -23.02
C VAL A 356 -29.58 -1.47 -21.97
N GLN A 357 -30.75 -0.90 -22.28
CA GLN A 357 -31.92 -0.91 -21.39
C GLN A 357 -32.46 -2.32 -21.17
N ASP A 358 -32.53 -3.12 -22.25
CA ASP A 358 -33.01 -4.50 -22.23
C ASP A 358 -32.02 -5.45 -21.53
N GLY A 359 -30.80 -5.00 -21.22
CA GLY A 359 -29.72 -5.86 -20.68
C GLY A 359 -29.21 -6.89 -21.70
N ALA A 360 -29.42 -6.66 -22.99
CA ALA A 360 -28.98 -7.57 -24.05
C ALA A 360 -27.51 -7.37 -24.43
N SER A 361 -26.94 -8.38 -25.10
CA SER A 361 -25.58 -8.31 -25.64
C SER A 361 -25.52 -7.47 -26.92
N TYR A 362 -24.36 -6.86 -27.16
CA TYR A 362 -24.04 -6.15 -28.42
C TYR A 362 -24.19 -7.02 -29.67
N THR A 363 -24.10 -8.34 -29.52
CA THR A 363 -24.34 -9.29 -30.63
C THR A 363 -25.72 -9.15 -31.27
N ALA A 364 -26.71 -8.61 -30.55
CA ALA A 364 -28.05 -8.33 -31.08
C ALA A 364 -28.12 -7.03 -31.91
N PHE A 365 -27.08 -6.19 -31.88
CA PHE A 365 -27.10 -4.86 -32.50
C PHE A 365 -27.30 -4.90 -34.02
N PRO A 366 -26.58 -5.72 -34.82
CA PRO A 366 -26.76 -5.72 -36.30
C PRO A 366 -28.17 -6.06 -36.74
N SER A 367 -28.77 -7.10 -36.16
CA SER A 367 -30.15 -7.54 -36.51
C SER A 367 -31.21 -6.53 -36.08
N ARG A 368 -31.08 -5.97 -34.86
CA ARG A 368 -32.02 -4.94 -34.38
C ARG A 368 -31.89 -3.63 -35.14
N LEU A 369 -30.66 -3.24 -35.56
CA LEU A 369 -30.46 -2.06 -36.39
C LEU A 369 -31.10 -2.25 -37.79
N ALA A 370 -30.93 -3.42 -38.40
CA ALA A 370 -31.55 -3.71 -39.69
C ALA A 370 -33.07 -3.61 -39.62
N ALA A 371 -33.69 -4.24 -38.60
CA ALA A 371 -35.13 -4.18 -38.38
C ALA A 371 -35.60 -2.72 -38.12
N TYR A 372 -34.88 -1.94 -37.35
CA TYR A 372 -35.21 -0.54 -37.09
C TYR A 372 -35.19 0.30 -38.38
N LYS A 373 -34.12 0.18 -39.19
CA LYS A 373 -33.99 0.92 -40.48
C LYS A 373 -35.10 0.51 -41.47
N GLU A 374 -35.50 -0.75 -41.48
CA GLU A 374 -36.63 -1.21 -42.32
C GLU A 374 -37.97 -0.61 -41.88
N ALA A 375 -38.21 -0.53 -40.54
CA ALA A 375 -39.40 0.11 -39.99
C ALA A 375 -39.47 1.60 -40.32
N LEU A 376 -38.35 2.34 -40.24
CA LEU A 376 -38.26 3.74 -40.63
C LEU A 376 -38.63 3.95 -42.10
N LYS A 377 -38.09 3.14 -43.03
CA LYS A 377 -38.42 3.23 -44.45
C LYS A 377 -39.89 3.02 -44.72
N LYS A 378 -40.54 2.03 -44.05
CA LYS A 378 -41.97 1.82 -44.17
C LYS A 378 -42.80 3.02 -43.72
N THR A 379 -42.38 3.67 -42.62
CA THR A 379 -43.07 4.86 -42.11
C THR A 379 -42.91 6.07 -43.03
N GLU A 380 -41.72 6.27 -43.62
CA GLU A 380 -41.47 7.32 -44.60
C GLU A 380 -42.26 7.12 -45.88
N ASN A 381 -42.36 5.89 -46.41
CA ASN A 381 -43.14 5.56 -47.58
C ASN A 381 -44.63 5.84 -47.34
N VAL A 382 -45.21 5.43 -46.20
CA VAL A 382 -46.61 5.70 -45.83
C VAL A 382 -46.86 7.23 -45.72
N ALA A 383 -45.93 7.99 -45.16
CA ALA A 383 -46.05 9.45 -45.06
C ALA A 383 -46.00 10.11 -46.44
N GLN A 384 -45.16 9.64 -47.36
CA GLN A 384 -45.11 10.11 -48.75
C GLN A 384 -46.37 9.74 -49.54
N GLU A 385 -46.91 8.53 -49.37
CA GLU A 385 -48.15 8.10 -49.99
C GLU A 385 -49.37 8.95 -49.51
N GLN A 386 -49.40 9.29 -48.20
CA GLN A 386 -50.46 10.15 -47.66
C GLN A 386 -50.34 11.61 -48.15
N GLN A 387 -49.17 12.13 -48.45
CA GLN A 387 -48.97 13.46 -49.03
C GLN A 387 -49.25 13.48 -50.54
N ALA A 388 -49.11 12.33 -51.25
CA ALA A 388 -49.37 12.22 -52.68
C ALA A 388 -50.87 12.06 -53.06
N VAL A 389 -51.80 11.89 -52.09
CA VAL A 389 -53.21 11.84 -52.37
C VAL A 389 -53.77 13.27 -52.61
N PRO A 390 -54.19 13.59 -53.84
CA PRO A 390 -54.77 14.91 -54.14
C PRO A 390 -56.10 15.04 -53.43
N GLY A 391 -56.18 15.90 -52.38
CA GLY A 391 -57.42 16.16 -51.67
C GLY A 391 -57.38 16.21 -50.16
N TYR A 392 -56.27 15.92 -49.55
CA TYR A 392 -56.14 16.02 -48.08
C TYR A 392 -55.86 17.47 -47.67
N GLN A 393 -56.95 18.31 -47.65
CA GLN A 393 -56.87 19.61 -46.95
C GLN A 393 -56.96 19.37 -45.45
N SER A 394 -55.88 19.70 -44.74
CA SER A 394 -55.89 19.77 -43.29
C SER A 394 -56.98 20.71 -42.84
N ARG A 395 -58.03 20.22 -42.16
CA ARG A 395 -59.00 21.05 -41.48
C ARG A 395 -58.31 21.81 -40.38
N PRO A 396 -58.44 23.15 -40.32
CA PRO A 396 -57.93 23.91 -39.19
C PRO A 396 -58.73 23.48 -37.95
N VAL A 397 -58.07 23.02 -36.92
CA VAL A 397 -58.66 22.86 -35.58
C VAL A 397 -58.85 24.23 -34.99
N TYR A 398 -60.11 24.76 -35.06
CA TYR A 398 -60.50 25.89 -34.26
C TYR A 398 -60.62 25.41 -32.82
N GLY A 399 -59.81 26.05 -31.94
CA GLY A 399 -59.90 25.88 -30.50
C GLY A 399 -61.18 26.45 -29.93
N CYS A 400 -61.69 25.85 -28.85
CA CYS A 400 -62.41 26.49 -27.75
C CYS A 400 -61.58 26.26 -26.48
#